data_dc9e653a12db688d0ccbbbab67937714
#
_entry.id   dc9e653a12db688d0ccbbbab67937714
#
_cell.length_a   1.000
_cell.length_b   1.000
_cell.length_c   1.000
_cell.angle_alpha   90.00
_cell.angle_beta   90.00
_cell.angle_gamma   90.00
#
_symmetry.space_group_name_H-M   'P 1'
#
loop_
_entity.id
_entity.type
_entity.pdbx_description
1 polymer ?
#
loop_
_entity_poly.entity_id
_entity_poly.type
_entity_poly.pdbx_seq_one_letter_code
_entity_poly.pdbx_strand_id
1 'polypeptide(L)'
;MILLVILVILAALVLFAVWPGAKREDLRAPFYGRNYAHRGYFGKDQRPPENSLPAFAAAARHGYGIELDVQFTSDHKLVVFHDDTLDRMTPGKGFVHDAAWAEFSAMPLAGSDDHPPLFADMLRTVAEANPATPLIVYNKSRHEYTKPYLEDLCRATLAALKAYPGPYCIESFDPRVVGIIRHQAPGVLRGQLSDSYRSYRHDGTHPVPAYVLSHCFGNFLGRPDFIAWCPDKRNWAVRLADALGAMPVMWTALPEHNTKQLEAENDAVIFQWYEPVEKYK
;
A
#
# COMPACT_ATOMS: atom_id res chain seq x y z
N MET A 1 -18.88 -19.59 -36.21
CA MET A 1 -19.75 -18.62 -35.50
C MET A 1 -19.71 -18.82 -33.98
N ILE A 2 -20.07 -19.99 -33.44
CA ILE A 2 -20.08 -20.26 -31.97
C ILE A 2 -18.71 -19.99 -31.30
N LEU A 3 -17.61 -20.52 -31.87
CA LEU A 3 -16.26 -20.31 -31.33
C LEU A 3 -15.89 -18.81 -31.24
N LEU A 4 -16.23 -18.03 -32.26
CA LEU A 4 -15.98 -16.58 -32.25
C LEU A 4 -16.76 -15.88 -31.12
N VAL A 5 -18.01 -16.26 -30.91
CA VAL A 5 -18.84 -15.72 -29.81
C VAL A 5 -18.22 -16.06 -28.46
N ILE A 6 -17.77 -17.29 -28.27
CA ILE A 6 -17.10 -17.72 -27.03
C ILE A 6 -15.81 -16.88 -26.80
N LEU A 7 -14.98 -16.69 -27.81
CA LEU A 7 -13.76 -15.90 -27.70
C LEU A 7 -14.05 -14.42 -27.36
N VAL A 8 -15.08 -13.84 -27.95
CA VAL A 8 -15.52 -12.46 -27.63
C VAL A 8 -16.00 -12.35 -26.18
N ILE A 9 -16.77 -13.33 -25.70
CA ILE A 9 -17.22 -13.35 -24.31
C ILE A 9 -16.05 -13.47 -23.35
N LEU A 10 -15.11 -14.39 -23.62
CA LEU A 10 -13.92 -14.56 -22.78
C LEU A 10 -13.07 -13.28 -22.75
N ALA A 11 -12.86 -12.63 -23.90
CA ALA A 11 -12.14 -11.35 -23.96
C ALA A 11 -12.87 -10.25 -23.16
N ALA A 12 -14.19 -10.17 -23.26
CA ALA A 12 -14.97 -9.21 -22.49
C ALA A 12 -14.90 -9.47 -20.98
N LEU A 13 -14.91 -10.73 -20.55
CA LEU A 13 -14.75 -11.11 -19.13
C LEU A 13 -13.36 -10.73 -18.60
N VAL A 14 -12.32 -11.00 -19.37
CA VAL A 14 -10.95 -10.60 -19.01
C VAL A 14 -10.83 -9.08 -18.90
N LEU A 15 -11.32 -8.35 -19.90
CA LEU A 15 -11.35 -6.88 -19.85
C LEU A 15 -12.12 -6.38 -18.63
N PHE A 16 -13.29 -6.92 -18.37
CA PHE A 16 -14.08 -6.57 -17.19
C PHE A 16 -13.30 -6.82 -15.88
N ALA A 17 -12.61 -7.95 -15.78
CA ALA A 17 -11.86 -8.34 -14.58
C ALA A 17 -10.69 -7.40 -14.29
N VAL A 18 -9.89 -7.03 -15.32
CA VAL A 18 -8.67 -6.22 -15.15
C VAL A 18 -8.89 -4.71 -15.26
N TRP A 19 -10.05 -4.25 -15.74
CA TRP A 19 -10.31 -2.84 -16.04
C TRP A 19 -10.09 -1.96 -14.81
N PRO A 20 -9.21 -0.94 -14.88
CA PRO A 20 -8.97 0.01 -13.79
C PRO A 20 -10.10 1.02 -13.63
N GLY A 21 -9.92 1.97 -12.72
CA GLY A 21 -10.79 3.13 -12.57
C GLY A 21 -10.71 4.11 -13.75
N ALA A 22 -11.55 5.12 -13.71
CA ALA A 22 -11.42 6.26 -14.63
C ALA A 22 -10.08 6.99 -14.39
N LYS A 23 -9.50 7.53 -15.45
CA LYS A 23 -8.28 8.31 -15.36
C LYS A 23 -8.59 9.66 -14.69
N ARG A 24 -8.24 9.79 -13.43
CA ARG A 24 -8.51 10.96 -12.57
C ARG A 24 -7.23 11.78 -12.40
N GLU A 25 -6.86 12.54 -13.43
CA GLU A 25 -5.57 13.27 -13.51
C GLU A 25 -5.36 14.20 -12.30
N ASP A 26 -6.39 14.96 -11.92
CA ASP A 26 -6.29 15.91 -10.79
C ASP A 26 -5.94 15.21 -9.47
N LEU A 27 -6.49 14.02 -9.25
CA LEU A 27 -6.20 13.23 -8.05
C LEU A 27 -4.83 12.56 -8.10
N ARG A 28 -4.33 12.22 -9.31
CA ARG A 28 -3.03 11.58 -9.51
C ARG A 28 -1.86 12.57 -9.45
N ALA A 29 -2.08 13.82 -9.85
CA ALA A 29 -1.02 14.82 -9.97
C ALA A 29 -0.14 14.97 -8.71
N PRO A 30 -0.66 14.96 -7.47
CA PRO A 30 0.19 15.05 -6.27
C PRO A 30 1.13 13.85 -6.06
N PHE A 31 0.79 12.70 -6.67
CA PHE A 31 1.52 11.44 -6.49
C PHE A 31 2.51 11.16 -7.62
N TYR A 32 2.34 11.84 -8.74
CA TYR A 32 3.09 11.58 -9.97
C TYR A 32 4.56 12.02 -9.88
N GLY A 33 5.46 11.16 -10.39
CA GLY A 33 6.90 11.46 -10.52
C GLY A 33 7.65 11.57 -9.20
N ARG A 34 7.20 10.88 -8.14
CA ARG A 34 7.78 10.97 -6.80
C ARG A 34 8.27 9.64 -6.27
N ASN A 35 9.29 9.73 -5.40
CA ASN A 35 9.75 8.63 -4.57
C ASN A 35 9.06 8.67 -3.20
N TYR A 36 8.65 7.49 -2.73
CA TYR A 36 7.95 7.26 -1.46
C TYR A 36 8.82 6.40 -0.56
N ALA A 37 9.14 6.88 0.63
CA ALA A 37 9.87 6.10 1.62
C ALA A 37 8.96 4.99 2.18
N HIS A 38 9.26 3.74 1.85
CA HIS A 38 8.56 2.54 2.32
C HIS A 38 8.68 2.43 3.84
N ARG A 39 7.55 2.53 4.56
CA ARG A 39 7.49 2.54 6.04
C ARG A 39 8.28 3.68 6.70
N GLY A 40 8.42 4.84 6.00
CA GLY A 40 9.27 5.94 6.42
C GLY A 40 10.71 5.83 5.93
N TYR A 41 11.53 6.85 6.27
CA TYR A 41 12.95 6.88 5.88
C TYR A 41 13.83 6.30 6.99
N PHE A 42 14.31 5.07 6.80
CA PHE A 42 15.10 4.31 7.76
C PHE A 42 16.21 3.50 7.09
N GLY A 43 17.24 3.13 7.85
CA GLY A 43 18.35 2.29 7.40
C GLY A 43 18.12 0.78 7.64
N LYS A 44 18.99 -0.04 7.05
CA LYS A 44 18.99 -1.51 7.27
C LYS A 44 19.22 -1.90 8.74
N ASP A 45 19.84 -1.01 9.50
CA ASP A 45 20.11 -1.14 10.94
C ASP A 45 18.89 -0.84 11.81
N GLN A 46 17.73 -0.48 11.21
CA GLN A 46 16.50 -0.09 11.91
C GLN A 46 16.71 1.09 12.88
N ARG A 47 17.49 2.09 12.45
CA ARG A 47 17.76 3.32 13.22
C ARG A 47 17.57 4.56 12.36
N PRO A 48 16.40 5.24 12.46
CA PRO A 48 15.23 4.87 13.26
C PRO A 48 14.55 3.57 12.76
N PRO A 49 13.68 2.92 13.55
CA PRO A 49 12.93 1.75 13.09
C PRO A 49 11.93 2.08 11.98
N GLU A 50 11.63 1.10 11.12
CA GLU A 50 10.53 1.19 10.17
C GLU A 50 9.20 1.48 10.89
N ASN A 51 8.28 2.19 10.23
CA ASN A 51 6.95 2.53 10.77
C ASN A 51 6.99 3.27 12.13
N SER A 52 8.07 4.00 12.43
CA SER A 52 8.24 4.82 13.64
C SER A 52 8.04 6.30 13.36
N LEU A 53 7.67 7.08 14.38
CA LEU A 53 7.53 8.53 14.24
C LEU A 53 8.80 9.23 13.74
N PRO A 54 10.03 8.89 14.22
CA PRO A 54 11.25 9.47 13.67
C PRO A 54 11.49 9.15 12.21
N ALA A 55 11.18 7.91 11.74
CA ALA A 55 11.32 7.53 10.35
C ALA A 55 10.38 8.32 9.44
N PHE A 56 9.15 8.56 9.88
CA PHE A 56 8.19 9.39 9.15
C PHE A 56 8.58 10.85 9.11
N ALA A 57 8.99 11.41 10.25
CA ALA A 57 9.48 12.78 10.31
C ALA A 57 10.73 12.99 9.43
N ALA A 58 11.62 12.00 9.37
CA ALA A 58 12.78 12.03 8.48
C ALA A 58 12.36 12.05 7.01
N ALA A 59 11.47 11.14 6.58
CA ALA A 59 10.95 11.09 5.21
C ALA A 59 10.32 12.43 4.80
N ALA A 60 9.46 13.00 5.66
CA ALA A 60 8.79 14.28 5.40
C ALA A 60 9.77 15.45 5.28
N ARG A 61 10.79 15.51 6.13
CA ARG A 61 11.86 16.55 6.06
C ARG A 61 12.72 16.43 4.81
N HIS A 62 12.95 15.21 4.31
CA HIS A 62 13.64 14.98 3.04
C HIS A 62 12.77 15.27 1.80
N GLY A 63 11.48 15.60 1.96
CA GLY A 63 10.57 15.87 0.85
C GLY A 63 10.03 14.62 0.16
N TYR A 64 10.33 13.42 0.65
CA TYR A 64 9.77 12.18 0.12
C TYR A 64 8.29 12.07 0.41
N GLY A 65 7.56 11.37 -0.47
CA GLY A 65 6.30 10.78 -0.07
C GLY A 65 6.53 9.67 0.96
N ILE A 66 5.48 9.21 1.61
CA ILE A 66 5.56 8.15 2.62
C ILE A 66 4.54 7.06 2.25
N GLU A 67 5.01 5.82 2.24
CA GLU A 67 4.14 4.66 2.31
C GLU A 67 4.17 4.10 3.74
N LEU A 68 3.04 3.59 4.23
CA LEU A 68 2.88 3.08 5.59
C LEU A 68 1.73 2.09 5.72
N ASP A 69 1.80 1.26 6.75
CA ASP A 69 0.85 0.18 7.03
C ASP A 69 -0.07 0.50 8.20
N VAL A 70 -1.38 0.35 8.04
CA VAL A 70 -2.34 0.52 9.13
C VAL A 70 -3.14 -0.75 9.40
N GLN A 71 -3.36 -1.05 10.68
CA GLN A 71 -4.15 -2.17 11.15
C GLN A 71 -4.77 -1.88 12.52
N PHE A 72 -5.69 -2.73 12.99
CA PHE A 72 -6.28 -2.62 14.32
C PHE A 72 -5.57 -3.48 15.34
N THR A 73 -5.51 -2.96 16.58
CA THR A 73 -5.32 -3.75 17.81
C THR A 73 -6.62 -4.41 18.24
N SER A 74 -6.58 -5.28 19.27
CA SER A 74 -7.77 -5.98 19.79
C SER A 74 -8.84 -5.03 20.34
N ASP A 75 -8.45 -3.87 20.85
CA ASP A 75 -9.33 -2.79 21.34
C ASP A 75 -9.60 -1.73 20.27
N HIS A 76 -9.46 -2.09 18.97
CA HIS A 76 -9.78 -1.26 17.81
C HIS A 76 -9.05 0.09 17.77
N LYS A 77 -7.80 0.16 18.27
CA LYS A 77 -6.94 1.30 18.01
C LYS A 77 -6.29 1.14 16.63
N LEU A 78 -6.33 2.19 15.83
CA LEU A 78 -5.68 2.22 14.51
C LEU A 78 -4.20 2.55 14.70
N VAL A 79 -3.35 1.56 14.46
CA VAL A 79 -1.90 1.64 14.66
C VAL A 79 -1.14 1.56 13.35
N VAL A 80 0.10 2.05 13.35
CA VAL A 80 1.00 1.91 12.20
C VAL A 80 2.01 0.81 12.50
N PHE A 81 1.89 -0.30 11.79
CA PHE A 81 2.76 -1.46 11.96
C PHE A 81 2.62 -2.44 10.79
N HIS A 82 3.75 -2.94 10.26
CA HIS A 82 3.73 -3.77 9.06
C HIS A 82 3.28 -5.22 9.31
N ASP A 83 3.92 -5.91 10.25
CA ASP A 83 3.71 -7.35 10.40
C ASP A 83 2.34 -7.67 11.01
N ASP A 84 1.81 -8.83 10.67
CA ASP A 84 0.62 -9.35 11.34
C ASP A 84 0.91 -9.74 12.79
N THR A 85 2.19 -10.10 13.07
CA THR A 85 2.67 -10.54 14.39
C THR A 85 3.67 -9.56 14.99
N LEU A 86 3.81 -9.61 16.31
CA LEU A 86 4.70 -8.75 17.09
C LEU A 86 6.18 -9.14 16.97
N ASP A 87 6.46 -10.39 16.61
CA ASP A 87 7.70 -11.15 16.83
C ASP A 87 8.97 -10.53 16.25
N ARG A 88 8.90 -9.92 15.05
CA ARG A 88 10.08 -9.39 14.35
C ARG A 88 10.53 -8.04 14.90
N MET A 89 9.56 -7.17 15.16
CA MET A 89 9.84 -5.76 15.46
C MET A 89 9.71 -5.42 16.94
N THR A 90 9.17 -6.32 17.76
CA THR A 90 9.00 -6.09 19.20
C THR A 90 9.42 -7.32 20.01
N PRO A 91 9.64 -7.21 21.33
CA PRO A 91 9.84 -8.36 22.22
C PRO A 91 8.57 -9.19 22.45
N GLY A 92 7.40 -8.70 22.01
CA GLY A 92 6.12 -9.40 22.14
C GLY A 92 6.00 -10.61 21.21
N LYS A 93 4.95 -11.38 21.42
CA LYS A 93 4.59 -12.57 20.63
C LYS A 93 3.12 -12.56 20.28
N GLY A 94 2.77 -13.22 19.17
CA GLY A 94 1.39 -13.33 18.72
C GLY A 94 0.96 -12.24 17.77
N PHE A 95 -0.34 -12.15 17.50
CA PHE A 95 -0.87 -11.23 16.49
C PHE A 95 -1.12 -9.83 17.05
N VAL A 96 -0.93 -8.81 16.22
CA VAL A 96 -1.23 -7.41 16.57
C VAL A 96 -2.72 -7.23 16.89
N HIS A 97 -3.60 -7.90 16.15
CA HIS A 97 -5.04 -7.81 16.36
C HIS A 97 -5.53 -8.51 17.65
N ASP A 98 -4.68 -9.28 18.32
CA ASP A 98 -4.95 -9.89 19.64
C ASP A 98 -4.38 -9.06 20.79
N ALA A 99 -3.44 -8.17 20.53
CA ALA A 99 -2.81 -7.30 21.53
C ALA A 99 -3.65 -6.04 21.80
N ALA A 100 -3.87 -5.70 23.07
CA ALA A 100 -4.46 -4.41 23.44
C ALA A 100 -3.45 -3.27 23.24
N TRP A 101 -3.95 -2.09 22.90
CA TRP A 101 -3.08 -0.92 22.67
C TRP A 101 -2.16 -0.60 23.84
N ALA A 102 -2.68 -0.66 25.07
CA ALA A 102 -1.90 -0.38 26.27
C ALA A 102 -0.66 -1.28 26.41
N GLU A 103 -0.77 -2.55 26.01
CA GLU A 103 0.33 -3.50 26.00
C GLU A 103 1.25 -3.25 24.81
N PHE A 104 0.69 -3.12 23.60
CA PHE A 104 1.44 -2.95 22.36
C PHE A 104 2.25 -1.66 22.35
N SER A 105 1.68 -0.54 22.80
CA SER A 105 2.37 0.75 22.86
C SER A 105 3.54 0.82 23.84
N ALA A 106 3.61 -0.10 24.79
CA ALA A 106 4.73 -0.18 25.74
C ALA A 106 5.93 -0.96 25.20
N MET A 107 5.80 -1.65 24.06
CA MET A 107 6.87 -2.47 23.48
C MET A 107 7.83 -1.60 22.65
N PRO A 108 9.15 -1.72 22.86
CA PRO A 108 10.13 -1.03 22.01
C PRO A 108 10.19 -1.65 20.62
N LEU A 109 10.40 -0.80 19.59
CA LEU A 109 10.59 -1.23 18.19
C LEU A 109 12.06 -1.56 17.91
N ALA A 110 12.34 -2.75 17.36
CA ALA A 110 13.67 -3.17 16.91
C ALA A 110 14.79 -2.93 17.95
N GLY A 111 14.46 -3.02 19.26
CA GLY A 111 15.40 -2.79 20.37
C GLY A 111 15.88 -1.33 20.50
N SER A 112 15.13 -0.38 19.95
CA SER A 112 15.34 1.07 20.14
C SER A 112 14.50 1.61 21.30
N ASP A 113 14.55 2.93 21.53
CA ASP A 113 13.66 3.63 22.46
C ASP A 113 12.33 4.08 21.80
N ASP A 114 12.15 3.79 20.51
CA ASP A 114 10.93 4.10 19.78
C ASP A 114 9.86 3.03 20.00
N HIS A 115 8.60 3.43 19.91
CA HIS A 115 7.44 2.57 20.12
C HIS A 115 6.49 2.59 18.91
N PRO A 116 5.63 1.56 18.72
CA PRO A 116 4.60 1.58 17.70
C PRO A 116 3.69 2.80 17.85
N PRO A 117 3.45 3.60 16.80
CA PRO A 117 2.61 4.78 16.91
C PRO A 117 1.14 4.49 16.60
N LEU A 118 0.24 5.29 17.18
CA LEU A 118 -1.10 5.46 16.64
C LEU A 118 -1.03 6.14 15.25
N PHE A 119 -1.94 5.78 14.37
CA PHE A 119 -2.02 6.43 13.06
C PHE A 119 -2.25 7.95 13.17
N ALA A 120 -3.06 8.40 14.15
CA ALA A 120 -3.27 9.82 14.40
C ALA A 120 -1.98 10.56 14.82
N ASP A 121 -1.11 9.92 15.61
CA ASP A 121 0.17 10.52 16.01
C ASP A 121 1.14 10.62 14.83
N MET A 122 1.16 9.60 13.98
CA MET A 122 1.93 9.61 12.72
C MET A 122 1.48 10.76 11.82
N LEU A 123 0.17 10.92 11.59
CA LEU A 123 -0.37 11.99 10.75
C LEU A 123 0.02 13.37 11.28
N ARG A 124 -0.05 13.58 12.60
CA ARG A 124 0.38 14.82 13.24
C ARG A 124 1.87 15.06 13.05
N THR A 125 2.71 14.05 13.32
CA THR A 125 4.17 14.14 13.17
C THR A 125 4.59 14.50 11.74
N VAL A 126 3.95 13.90 10.73
CA VAL A 126 4.24 14.20 9.33
C VAL A 126 3.76 15.60 8.97
N ALA A 127 2.56 16.00 9.40
CA ALA A 127 2.03 17.35 9.14
C ALA A 127 2.87 18.47 9.77
N GLU A 128 3.42 18.22 10.97
CA GLU A 128 4.35 19.15 11.64
C GLU A 128 5.69 19.24 10.90
N ALA A 129 6.19 18.13 10.38
CA ALA A 129 7.47 18.09 9.64
C ALA A 129 7.34 18.70 8.23
N ASN A 130 6.29 18.35 7.49
CA ASN A 130 5.96 18.89 6.18
C ASN A 130 4.49 18.58 5.82
N PRO A 131 3.57 19.56 5.92
CA PRO A 131 2.14 19.35 5.71
C PRO A 131 1.75 18.98 4.26
N ALA A 132 2.66 19.14 3.30
CA ALA A 132 2.43 18.79 1.90
C ALA A 132 2.88 17.37 1.51
N THR A 133 3.39 16.59 2.46
CA THR A 133 3.88 15.22 2.21
C THR A 133 2.76 14.31 1.71
N PRO A 134 2.87 13.70 0.51
CA PRO A 134 1.87 12.75 0.05
C PRO A 134 2.01 11.40 0.75
N LEU A 135 0.86 10.81 1.11
CA LEU A 135 0.80 9.51 1.79
C LEU A 135 0.18 8.43 0.90
N ILE A 136 0.80 7.25 0.87
CA ILE A 136 0.23 5.99 0.41
C ILE A 136 -0.04 5.15 1.66
N VAL A 137 -1.31 4.93 1.97
CA VAL A 137 -1.73 4.23 3.19
C VAL A 137 -2.17 2.83 2.83
N TYR A 138 -1.39 1.84 3.24
CA TYR A 138 -1.75 0.45 3.06
C TYR A 138 -2.69 -0.02 4.19
N ASN A 139 -3.94 -0.30 3.84
CA ASN A 139 -4.89 -0.94 4.75
C ASN A 139 -4.64 -2.44 4.75
N LYS A 140 -4.10 -2.95 5.85
CA LYS A 140 -3.79 -4.37 6.00
C LYS A 140 -5.04 -5.22 6.03
N SER A 141 -4.94 -6.38 5.39
CA SER A 141 -6.02 -7.35 5.39
C SER A 141 -5.48 -8.76 5.46
N ARG A 142 -6.30 -9.65 5.98
CA ARG A 142 -6.08 -11.10 6.01
C ARG A 142 -7.30 -11.80 5.40
N HIS A 143 -7.09 -13.00 4.85
CA HIS A 143 -8.17 -13.72 4.18
C HIS A 143 -9.34 -14.07 5.12
N GLU A 144 -9.05 -14.27 6.41
CA GLU A 144 -10.03 -14.55 7.46
C GLU A 144 -10.80 -13.31 7.94
N TYR A 145 -10.37 -12.09 7.58
CA TYR A 145 -11.09 -10.90 7.98
C TYR A 145 -12.44 -10.79 7.29
N THR A 146 -13.47 -10.58 8.11
CA THR A 146 -14.85 -10.43 7.62
C THR A 146 -15.04 -9.10 6.92
N LYS A 147 -16.05 -9.02 6.05
CA LYS A 147 -16.38 -7.76 5.37
C LYS A 147 -16.68 -6.62 6.36
N PRO A 148 -17.47 -6.81 7.43
CA PRO A 148 -17.67 -5.75 8.43
C PRO A 148 -16.39 -5.24 9.08
N TYR A 149 -15.44 -6.13 9.40
CA TYR A 149 -14.13 -5.73 9.95
C TYR A 149 -13.36 -4.85 8.96
N LEU A 150 -13.30 -5.26 7.70
CA LEU A 150 -12.63 -4.47 6.66
C LEU A 150 -13.32 -3.12 6.40
N GLU A 151 -14.65 -3.08 6.47
CA GLU A 151 -15.43 -1.83 6.36
C GLU A 151 -15.14 -0.89 7.53
N ASP A 152 -14.98 -1.42 8.76
CA ASP A 152 -14.62 -0.63 9.94
C ASP A 152 -13.19 -0.11 9.85
N LEU A 153 -12.24 -0.92 9.43
CA LEU A 153 -10.84 -0.50 9.22
C LEU A 153 -10.77 0.63 8.19
N CYS A 154 -11.40 0.46 7.04
CA CYS A 154 -11.45 1.51 6.00
C CYS A 154 -12.09 2.79 6.52
N ARG A 155 -13.19 2.69 7.27
CA ARG A 155 -13.88 3.84 7.84
C ARG A 155 -13.02 4.58 8.86
N ALA A 156 -12.32 3.86 9.74
CA ALA A 156 -11.42 4.44 10.73
C ALA A 156 -10.23 5.15 10.06
N THR A 157 -9.62 4.50 9.06
CA THR A 157 -8.53 5.09 8.26
C THR A 157 -8.98 6.38 7.58
N LEU A 158 -10.11 6.36 6.87
CA LEU A 158 -10.68 7.52 6.20
C LEU A 158 -11.05 8.65 7.18
N ALA A 159 -11.57 8.30 8.36
CA ALA A 159 -11.91 9.28 9.39
C ALA A 159 -10.67 10.00 9.92
N ALA A 160 -9.59 9.27 10.18
CA ALA A 160 -8.33 9.86 10.63
C ALA A 160 -7.71 10.77 9.54
N LEU A 161 -7.73 10.34 8.29
CA LEU A 161 -7.17 11.09 7.15
C LEU A 161 -7.89 12.40 6.85
N LYS A 162 -9.13 12.59 7.29
CA LYS A 162 -9.85 13.88 7.10
C LYS A 162 -9.15 15.08 7.74
N ALA A 163 -8.38 14.88 8.80
CA ALA A 163 -7.64 15.91 9.48
C ALA A 163 -6.24 16.15 8.88
N TYR A 164 -5.80 15.29 7.97
CA TYR A 164 -4.49 15.41 7.34
C TYR A 164 -4.53 16.47 6.22
N PRO A 165 -3.64 17.47 6.23
CA PRO A 165 -3.68 18.56 5.26
C PRO A 165 -3.11 18.19 3.88
N GLY A 166 -2.25 17.18 3.82
CA GLY A 166 -1.57 16.74 2.60
C GLY A 166 -2.40 15.78 1.75
N PRO A 167 -1.94 15.50 0.53
CA PRO A 167 -2.58 14.50 -0.33
C PRO A 167 -2.37 13.09 0.22
N TYR A 168 -3.38 12.23 0.07
CA TYR A 168 -3.30 10.82 0.45
C TYR A 168 -4.05 9.92 -0.53
N CYS A 169 -3.59 8.69 -0.63
CA CYS A 169 -4.29 7.60 -1.30
C CYS A 169 -4.27 6.36 -0.42
N ILE A 170 -5.11 5.39 -0.76
CA ILE A 170 -5.21 4.12 -0.01
C ILE A 170 -4.95 2.96 -0.96
N GLU A 171 -4.15 1.98 -0.51
CA GLU A 171 -3.92 0.76 -1.24
C GLU A 171 -4.11 -0.49 -0.39
N SER A 172 -4.29 -1.63 -1.04
CA SER A 172 -4.30 -2.94 -0.39
C SER A 172 -3.99 -4.06 -1.38
N PHE A 173 -3.41 -5.17 -0.88
CA PHE A 173 -3.37 -6.44 -1.61
C PHE A 173 -4.76 -7.05 -1.79
N ASP A 174 -5.70 -6.71 -0.90
CA ASP A 174 -7.04 -7.27 -0.90
C ASP A 174 -7.98 -6.44 -1.78
N PRO A 175 -8.46 -6.98 -2.90
CA PRO A 175 -9.40 -6.25 -3.76
C PRO A 175 -10.74 -5.95 -3.06
N ARG A 176 -11.08 -6.63 -1.93
CA ARG A 176 -12.24 -6.28 -1.11
C ARG A 176 -12.08 -4.91 -0.46
N VAL A 177 -10.89 -4.64 0.09
CA VAL A 177 -10.53 -3.33 0.69
C VAL A 177 -10.61 -2.23 -0.38
N VAL A 178 -10.00 -2.44 -1.55
CA VAL A 178 -10.05 -1.48 -2.66
C VAL A 178 -11.50 -1.22 -3.10
N GLY A 179 -12.33 -2.27 -3.09
CA GLY A 179 -13.78 -2.18 -3.35
C GLY A 179 -14.53 -1.37 -2.30
N ILE A 180 -14.22 -1.56 -1.02
CA ILE A 180 -14.81 -0.79 0.09
C ILE A 180 -14.46 0.69 -0.03
N ILE A 181 -13.19 1.03 -0.28
CA ILE A 181 -12.74 2.41 -0.50
C ILE A 181 -13.45 3.05 -1.69
N ARG A 182 -13.64 2.31 -2.79
CA ARG A 182 -14.41 2.77 -3.94
C ARG A 182 -15.81 3.26 -3.57
N HIS A 183 -16.47 2.56 -2.64
CA HIS A 183 -17.84 2.87 -2.22
C HIS A 183 -17.92 3.90 -1.09
N GLN A 184 -17.02 3.82 -0.09
CA GLN A 184 -17.03 4.72 1.06
C GLN A 184 -16.44 6.10 0.76
N ALA A 185 -15.45 6.17 -0.15
CA ALA A 185 -14.73 7.38 -0.47
C ALA A 185 -14.37 7.46 -1.97
N PRO A 186 -15.36 7.60 -2.87
CA PRO A 186 -15.12 7.61 -4.32
C PRO A 186 -14.17 8.71 -4.78
N GLY A 187 -14.04 9.80 -4.00
CA GLY A 187 -13.10 10.91 -4.24
C GLY A 187 -11.66 10.64 -3.83
N VAL A 188 -11.37 9.54 -3.13
CA VAL A 188 -10.00 9.15 -2.73
C VAL A 188 -9.37 8.29 -3.82
N LEU A 189 -8.09 8.57 -4.14
CA LEU A 189 -7.29 7.74 -5.02
C LEU A 189 -7.03 6.38 -4.34
N ARG A 190 -7.19 5.28 -5.09
CA ARG A 190 -7.06 3.93 -4.55
C ARG A 190 -6.23 3.03 -5.43
N GLY A 191 -5.41 2.19 -4.82
CA GLY A 191 -4.48 1.28 -5.50
C GLY A 191 -4.76 -0.18 -5.23
N GLN A 192 -4.50 -1.00 -6.23
CA GLN A 192 -4.34 -2.44 -6.06
C GLN A 192 -2.84 -2.73 -5.92
N LEU A 193 -2.44 -3.18 -4.74
CA LEU A 193 -1.10 -3.72 -4.52
C LEU A 193 -1.09 -5.18 -4.96
N SER A 194 -0.08 -5.59 -5.70
CA SER A 194 0.02 -6.97 -6.19
C SER A 194 1.48 -7.39 -6.37
N ASP A 195 1.68 -8.69 -6.41
CA ASP A 195 3.00 -9.31 -6.55
C ASP A 195 2.98 -10.38 -7.65
N SER A 196 4.16 -10.92 -7.98
CA SER A 196 4.29 -11.98 -8.97
C SER A 196 3.59 -13.27 -8.51
N TYR A 197 3.14 -14.08 -9.47
CA TYR A 197 2.59 -15.42 -9.17
C TYR A 197 3.55 -16.27 -8.34
N ARG A 198 4.86 -16.13 -8.62
CA ARG A 198 5.92 -16.87 -7.92
C ARG A 198 5.99 -16.48 -6.45
N SER A 199 5.92 -15.18 -6.15
CA SER A 199 5.91 -14.66 -4.79
C SER A 199 4.71 -15.18 -4.00
N TYR A 200 3.49 -15.04 -4.52
CA TYR A 200 2.30 -15.58 -3.87
C TYR A 200 2.40 -17.09 -3.61
N ARG A 201 2.99 -17.85 -4.53
CA ARG A 201 3.21 -19.28 -4.35
C ARG A 201 4.25 -19.61 -3.29
N HIS A 202 5.30 -18.79 -3.20
CA HIS A 202 6.32 -18.90 -2.15
C HIS A 202 5.72 -18.65 -0.77
N ASP A 203 4.82 -17.70 -0.66
CA ASP A 203 4.12 -17.35 0.59
C ASP A 203 2.97 -18.32 0.94
N GLY A 204 2.88 -19.44 0.22
CA GLY A 204 1.91 -20.48 0.51
C GLY A 204 0.50 -20.27 -0.05
N THR A 205 0.25 -19.21 -0.80
CA THR A 205 -1.05 -18.96 -1.44
C THR A 205 -1.39 -20.07 -2.43
N HIS A 206 -2.60 -20.62 -2.35
CA HIS A 206 -3.07 -21.66 -3.29
C HIS A 206 -2.98 -21.20 -4.76
N PRO A 207 -2.68 -22.10 -5.74
CA PRO A 207 -2.44 -21.73 -7.14
C PRO A 207 -3.51 -20.84 -7.78
N VAL A 208 -4.79 -21.13 -7.54
CA VAL A 208 -5.90 -20.38 -8.16
C VAL A 208 -5.98 -18.95 -7.61
N PRO A 209 -6.08 -18.69 -6.29
CA PRO A 209 -5.95 -17.34 -5.76
C PRO A 209 -4.66 -16.62 -6.17
N ALA A 210 -3.51 -17.29 -6.15
CA ALA A 210 -2.23 -16.72 -6.56
C ALA A 210 -2.28 -16.20 -8.00
N TYR A 211 -2.89 -16.97 -8.92
CA TYR A 211 -3.07 -16.55 -10.30
C TYR A 211 -4.02 -15.35 -10.43
N VAL A 212 -5.17 -15.41 -9.74
CA VAL A 212 -6.18 -14.33 -9.76
C VAL A 212 -5.60 -13.02 -9.23
N LEU A 213 -4.89 -13.07 -8.09
CA LEU A 213 -4.30 -11.89 -7.45
C LEU A 213 -3.14 -11.32 -8.27
N SER A 214 -2.21 -12.17 -8.72
CA SER A 214 -1.06 -11.73 -9.54
C SER A 214 -1.47 -11.13 -10.89
N HIS A 215 -2.63 -11.51 -11.44
CA HIS A 215 -3.16 -10.97 -12.69
C HIS A 215 -4.18 -9.83 -12.47
N CYS A 216 -4.33 -9.36 -11.22
CA CYS A 216 -5.26 -8.28 -10.87
C CYS A 216 -6.70 -8.53 -11.37
N PHE A 217 -7.13 -9.80 -11.44
CA PHE A 217 -8.50 -10.15 -11.86
C PHE A 217 -9.58 -9.72 -10.86
N GLY A 218 -9.19 -9.24 -9.68
CA GLY A 218 -10.05 -8.60 -8.70
C GLY A 218 -10.34 -7.11 -8.96
N ASN A 219 -9.71 -6.48 -9.96
CA ASN A 219 -9.86 -5.05 -10.22
C ASN A 219 -11.32 -4.60 -10.47
N PHE A 220 -12.19 -5.50 -10.93
CA PHE A 220 -13.61 -5.17 -11.11
C PHE A 220 -14.31 -4.77 -9.81
N LEU A 221 -13.84 -5.21 -8.64
CA LEU A 221 -14.37 -4.81 -7.33
C LEU A 221 -14.00 -3.36 -7.00
N GLY A 222 -12.72 -3.06 -7.06
CA GLY A 222 -12.17 -1.79 -6.62
C GLY A 222 -12.05 -0.74 -7.72
N ARG A 223 -11.92 -1.14 -8.99
CA ARG A 223 -11.57 -0.23 -10.08
C ARG A 223 -10.42 0.68 -9.66
N PRO A 224 -9.22 0.13 -9.41
CA PRO A 224 -8.10 0.89 -8.87
C PRO A 224 -7.64 1.99 -9.84
N ASP A 225 -7.15 3.09 -9.30
CA ASP A 225 -6.55 4.18 -10.08
C ASP A 225 -5.10 3.90 -10.43
N PHE A 226 -4.43 3.11 -9.58
CA PHE A 226 -3.05 2.67 -9.79
C PHE A 226 -2.88 1.20 -9.41
N ILE A 227 -1.81 0.59 -9.95
CA ILE A 227 -1.35 -0.73 -9.56
C ILE A 227 0.08 -0.62 -9.06
N ALA A 228 0.29 -0.93 -7.76
CA ALA A 228 1.61 -1.07 -7.18
C ALA A 228 2.10 -2.50 -7.41
N TRP A 229 3.23 -2.64 -8.12
CA TRP A 229 3.76 -3.91 -8.57
C TRP A 229 5.20 -4.11 -8.09
N CYS A 230 5.55 -5.37 -7.75
CA CYS A 230 6.90 -5.76 -7.37
C CYS A 230 7.93 -5.51 -8.50
N PRO A 231 9.26 -5.57 -8.20
CA PRO A 231 10.32 -5.34 -9.19
C PRO A 231 10.36 -6.36 -10.34
N ASP A 232 9.61 -7.45 -10.22
CA ASP A 232 9.47 -8.44 -11.29
C ASP A 232 8.81 -7.85 -12.52
N LYS A 233 9.09 -8.44 -13.69
CA LYS A 233 8.47 -8.03 -14.94
C LYS A 233 6.95 -8.14 -14.86
N ARG A 234 6.25 -7.03 -15.12
CA ARG A 234 4.78 -6.98 -15.16
C ARG A 234 4.24 -8.03 -16.13
N ASN A 235 3.30 -8.85 -15.65
CA ASN A 235 2.64 -9.83 -16.50
C ASN A 235 1.68 -9.17 -17.50
N TRP A 236 1.13 -9.97 -18.41
CA TRP A 236 0.28 -9.46 -19.49
C TRP A 236 -1.00 -8.74 -19.00
N ALA A 237 -1.60 -9.22 -17.90
CA ALA A 237 -2.86 -8.65 -17.39
C ALA A 237 -2.60 -7.29 -16.70
N VAL A 238 -1.52 -7.16 -15.92
CA VAL A 238 -1.10 -5.89 -15.32
C VAL A 238 -0.74 -4.89 -16.41
N ARG A 239 0.03 -5.30 -17.44
CA ARG A 239 0.34 -4.43 -18.60
C ARG A 239 -0.92 -4.00 -19.36
N LEU A 240 -1.93 -4.86 -19.46
CA LEU A 240 -3.22 -4.51 -20.03
C LEU A 240 -3.94 -3.45 -19.19
N ALA A 241 -3.95 -3.60 -17.85
CA ALA A 241 -4.54 -2.61 -16.96
C ALA A 241 -3.81 -1.26 -17.04
N ASP A 242 -2.46 -1.26 -17.13
CA ASP A 242 -1.67 -0.04 -17.37
C ASP A 242 -2.07 0.63 -18.69
N ALA A 243 -2.16 -0.14 -19.78
CA ALA A 243 -2.59 0.35 -21.09
C ALA A 243 -4.03 0.88 -21.08
N LEU A 244 -4.89 0.36 -20.22
CA LEU A 244 -6.27 0.84 -20.01
C LEU A 244 -6.34 2.05 -19.06
N GLY A 245 -5.21 2.51 -18.53
CA GLY A 245 -5.09 3.77 -17.80
C GLY A 245 -4.85 3.65 -16.29
N ALA A 246 -4.51 2.47 -15.75
CA ALA A 246 -3.97 2.39 -14.39
C ALA A 246 -2.62 3.12 -14.32
N MET A 247 -2.37 3.89 -13.25
CA MET A 247 -1.07 4.52 -13.01
C MET A 247 -0.07 3.44 -12.54
N PRO A 248 1.07 3.25 -13.22
CA PRO A 248 2.07 2.28 -12.78
C PRO A 248 2.84 2.80 -11.56
N VAL A 249 2.83 2.01 -10.49
CA VAL A 249 3.59 2.26 -9.26
C VAL A 249 4.54 1.08 -9.03
N MET A 250 5.77 1.38 -8.63
CA MET A 250 6.78 0.37 -8.26
C MET A 250 6.80 0.17 -6.75
N TRP A 251 6.85 -1.10 -6.31
CA TRP A 251 6.95 -1.51 -4.91
C TRP A 251 7.70 -2.84 -4.79
N THR A 252 8.79 -2.96 -4.06
CA THR A 252 9.65 -1.97 -3.44
C THR A 252 10.95 -1.89 -4.19
N ALA A 253 11.39 -0.70 -4.54
CA ALA A 253 12.69 -0.48 -5.14
C ALA A 253 13.79 -0.54 -4.05
N LEU A 254 14.82 -1.34 -4.28
CA LEU A 254 15.95 -1.58 -3.37
C LEU A 254 17.26 -1.11 -4.02
N PRO A 255 18.35 -0.93 -3.24
CA PRO A 255 19.65 -0.46 -3.76
C PRO A 255 20.24 -1.31 -4.87
N GLU A 256 19.95 -2.61 -4.90
CA GLU A 256 20.42 -3.55 -5.92
C GLU A 256 19.69 -3.46 -7.25
N HIS A 257 18.55 -2.78 -7.31
CA HIS A 257 17.80 -2.59 -8.55
C HIS A 257 18.38 -1.45 -9.40
N ASN A 258 18.08 -1.45 -10.70
CA ASN A 258 18.33 -0.28 -11.55
C ASN A 258 17.27 0.80 -11.26
N THR A 259 17.49 1.60 -10.23
CA THR A 259 16.52 2.57 -9.72
C THR A 259 16.14 3.63 -10.74
N LYS A 260 17.08 4.07 -11.60
CA LYS A 260 16.79 5.02 -12.68
C LYS A 260 15.86 4.44 -13.75
N GLN A 261 15.98 3.15 -14.03
CA GLN A 261 15.05 2.48 -14.95
C GLN A 261 13.67 2.37 -14.30
N LEU A 262 13.60 2.01 -13.01
CA LEU A 262 12.33 1.93 -12.29
C LEU A 262 11.60 3.29 -12.26
N GLU A 263 12.32 4.39 -12.03
CA GLU A 263 11.78 5.75 -12.10
C GLU A 263 11.29 6.12 -13.51
N ALA A 264 12.02 5.72 -14.56
CA ALA A 264 11.62 5.99 -15.94
C ALA A 264 10.34 5.23 -16.35
N GLU A 265 10.18 3.99 -15.88
CA GLU A 265 9.09 3.08 -16.24
C GLU A 265 7.82 3.25 -15.38
N ASN A 266 7.91 3.93 -14.23
CA ASN A 266 6.81 4.08 -13.28
C ASN A 266 6.49 5.55 -12.99
N ASP A 267 5.26 5.80 -12.58
CA ASP A 267 4.76 7.13 -12.24
C ASP A 267 4.93 7.46 -10.75
N ALA A 268 5.17 6.45 -9.92
CA ALA A 268 5.60 6.58 -8.54
C ALA A 268 6.47 5.37 -8.17
N VAL A 269 7.43 5.57 -7.25
CA VAL A 269 8.34 4.52 -6.80
C VAL A 269 8.36 4.51 -5.27
N ILE A 270 7.98 3.39 -4.67
CA ILE A 270 8.13 3.13 -3.25
C ILE A 270 9.51 2.50 -3.05
N PHE A 271 10.39 3.20 -2.34
CA PHE A 271 11.80 2.84 -2.19
C PHE A 271 12.18 2.49 -0.75
N GLN A 272 13.27 1.73 -0.60
CA GLN A 272 13.80 1.36 0.70
C GLN A 272 15.33 1.25 0.68
N TRP A 273 16.00 1.74 1.73
CA TRP A 273 17.44 1.56 2.02
C TRP A 273 18.40 2.22 1.04
N TYR A 274 17.97 3.23 0.29
CA TYR A 274 18.83 4.12 -0.49
C TYR A 274 18.25 5.53 -0.51
N GLU A 275 18.94 6.46 -1.11
CA GLU A 275 18.62 7.88 -1.09
C GLU A 275 18.37 8.39 -2.53
N PRO A 276 17.11 8.29 -3.04
CA PRO A 276 16.77 8.80 -4.37
C PRO A 276 16.54 10.31 -4.33
N VAL A 277 16.37 10.93 -5.51
CA VAL A 277 15.77 12.25 -5.59
C VAL A 277 14.30 12.20 -5.14
N GLU A 278 13.83 13.27 -4.51
CA GLU A 278 12.45 13.32 -4.00
C GLU A 278 11.40 13.26 -5.12
N LYS A 279 11.71 13.92 -6.26
CA LYS A 279 10.86 14.01 -7.43
C LYS A 279 11.69 13.85 -8.69
N TYR A 280 11.28 12.95 -9.59
CA TYR A 280 12.03 12.59 -10.80
C TYR A 280 11.28 12.88 -12.12
N LYS A 281 10.00 13.26 -12.07
CA LYS A 281 9.17 13.73 -13.21
C LYS A 281 8.47 15.04 -12.89
#